data_7fe1dc7c79d33351070ae2c13812e9ae
#
_entry.id   7fe1dc7c79d33351070ae2c13812e9ae
#
_cell.length_a   1.000
_cell.length_b   1.000
_cell.length_c   1.000
_cell.angle_alpha   90.00
_cell.angle_beta   90.00
_cell.angle_gamma   90.00
#
_symmetry.space_group_name_H-M   'P 1'
#
loop_
_entity.id
_entity.type
_entity.pdbx_description
1 polymer ?
#
loop_
_entity_poly.entity_id
_entity_poly.type
_entity_poly.pdbx_seq_one_letter_code
_entity_poly.pdbx_strand_id
1 'polypeptide(L)'
;MKIDCESKLARAVGIMYRPTPFHDEKQVVELSGPDDEPGPPGYEESVGQGAQYPRLNVLIQVVGSRGDAQPFIALGNELQRLGFRVRFATHDVFEKPVRDAGLEFYPVGGDPIALMAYMVKNPGLIPKFESLRAGEIRQKREMVEEMLEGFWHSCFRPDPVTEVPFVADAIIANPPSFAHVHCAQPLGVPVHIMFTMPWTSTSAFPHPLANLSNNSGSQSMANYASYAIVEYLTWQGYAFNDGAR
;
A
#
# COMPACT_ATOMS: atom_id res chain seq x y z
N MET A 1 -9.25 3.72 -20.51
CA MET A 1 -8.17 3.69 -21.53
C MET A 1 -7.94 2.23 -21.87
N LYS A 2 -8.07 1.83 -23.13
CA LYS A 2 -7.66 0.51 -23.56
C LYS A 2 -6.15 0.58 -23.88
N ILE A 3 -5.36 -0.22 -23.19
CA ILE A 3 -3.92 -0.29 -23.42
C ILE A 3 -3.70 -1.28 -24.56
N ASP A 4 -3.20 -0.78 -25.70
CA ASP A 4 -2.78 -1.61 -26.80
C ASP A 4 -1.36 -2.15 -26.51
N CYS A 5 -1.30 -3.44 -26.16
CA CYS A 5 -0.05 -4.11 -25.79
C CYS A 5 0.95 -4.25 -26.95
N GLU A 6 0.52 -4.01 -28.20
CA GLU A 6 1.38 -4.01 -29.38
C GLU A 6 1.91 -2.61 -29.72
N SER A 7 1.49 -1.58 -28.97
CA SER A 7 1.96 -0.22 -29.19
C SER A 7 3.48 -0.11 -29.01
N LYS A 8 4.10 0.84 -29.74
CA LYS A 8 5.55 1.14 -29.59
C LYS A 8 5.91 1.47 -28.13
N LEU A 9 4.99 2.08 -27.37
CA LEU A 9 5.16 2.41 -25.95
C LEU A 9 5.22 1.15 -25.09
N ALA A 10 4.29 0.21 -25.27
CA ALA A 10 4.28 -1.05 -24.53
C ALA A 10 5.55 -1.89 -24.79
N ARG A 11 6.04 -1.91 -26.02
CA ARG A 11 7.32 -2.55 -26.37
C ARG A 11 8.52 -1.86 -25.73
N ALA A 12 8.57 -0.52 -25.72
CA ALA A 12 9.64 0.25 -25.10
C ALA A 12 9.68 0.03 -23.58
N VAL A 13 8.52 0.03 -22.93
CA VAL A 13 8.40 -0.24 -21.48
C VAL A 13 8.81 -1.69 -21.17
N GLY A 14 8.44 -2.66 -22.00
CA GLY A 14 8.84 -4.06 -21.85
C GLY A 14 10.37 -4.28 -22.03
N ILE A 15 11.04 -3.41 -22.79
CA ILE A 15 12.51 -3.45 -22.94
C ILE A 15 13.21 -2.84 -21.73
N MET A 16 12.67 -1.75 -21.16
CA MET A 16 13.21 -1.09 -19.97
C MET A 16 13.05 -1.94 -18.71
N TYR A 17 11.95 -2.67 -18.60
CA TYR A 17 11.67 -3.60 -17.50
C TYR A 17 11.97 -5.04 -17.98
N ARG A 18 13.23 -5.38 -18.17
CA ARG A 18 13.58 -6.80 -18.28
C ARG A 18 13.41 -7.44 -16.92
N PRO A 19 12.53 -8.44 -16.76
CA PRO A 19 12.50 -9.22 -15.54
C PRO A 19 13.90 -9.82 -15.35
N THR A 20 14.51 -9.61 -14.20
CA THR A 20 15.56 -10.50 -13.75
C THR A 20 15.01 -11.91 -13.88
N PRO A 21 15.73 -12.85 -14.48
CA PRO A 21 15.25 -14.21 -14.61
C PRO A 21 15.00 -14.73 -13.19
N PHE A 22 13.74 -14.72 -12.75
CA PHE A 22 13.32 -15.59 -11.68
C PHE A 22 13.60 -17.00 -12.18
N HIS A 23 14.36 -17.75 -11.44
CA HIS A 23 14.56 -19.17 -11.69
C HIS A 23 13.19 -19.80 -11.95
N ASP A 24 13.07 -20.39 -13.14
CA ASP A 24 11.86 -21.09 -13.58
C ASP A 24 11.60 -22.21 -12.55
N GLU A 25 10.50 -22.12 -11.80
CA GLU A 25 10.10 -23.11 -10.78
C GLU A 25 9.80 -24.50 -11.36
N LYS A 26 10.25 -24.79 -12.56
CA LYS A 26 10.09 -26.10 -13.19
C LYS A 26 11.28 -27.04 -13.06
N GLN A 27 12.31 -26.70 -12.31
CA GLN A 27 13.23 -27.68 -11.80
C GLN A 27 12.85 -28.05 -10.37
N VAL A 28 11.78 -28.84 -10.21
CA VAL A 28 11.72 -29.78 -9.10
C VAL A 28 12.88 -30.77 -9.35
N VAL A 29 14.04 -30.41 -8.86
CA VAL A 29 15.13 -31.37 -8.69
C VAL A 29 14.65 -32.30 -7.59
N GLU A 30 14.22 -33.52 -7.96
CA GLU A 30 14.18 -34.62 -7.01
C GLU A 30 15.59 -34.85 -6.51
N LEU A 31 15.92 -34.15 -5.42
CA LEU A 31 17.09 -34.44 -4.60
C LEU A 31 16.75 -35.69 -3.77
N SER A 32 16.85 -36.85 -4.41
CA SER A 32 17.07 -38.11 -3.70
C SER A 32 18.57 -38.20 -3.34
N GLY A 33 18.93 -37.69 -2.21
CA GLY A 33 20.24 -37.84 -1.57
C GLY A 33 20.06 -37.91 -0.06
N PRO A 34 20.93 -38.61 0.67
CA PRO A 34 20.70 -38.96 2.07
C PRO A 34 20.60 -37.73 2.97
N ASP A 35 19.55 -37.73 3.73
CA ASP A 35 19.15 -36.82 4.79
C ASP A 35 20.21 -36.68 5.88
N ASP A 36 21.05 -35.67 5.86
CA ASP A 36 21.83 -35.26 7.04
C ASP A 36 22.36 -33.80 6.97
N GLU A 37 21.85 -32.92 6.07
CA GLU A 37 22.07 -31.50 6.26
C GLU A 37 20.89 -30.89 7.04
N PRO A 38 21.15 -30.22 8.20
CA PRO A 38 20.10 -29.46 8.86
C PRO A 38 19.56 -28.39 7.90
N GLY A 39 18.28 -28.49 7.55
CA GLY A 39 17.58 -27.48 6.75
C GLY A 39 17.79 -26.09 7.36
N PRO A 40 17.59 -25.01 6.58
CA PRO A 40 17.66 -23.67 7.14
C PRO A 40 16.72 -23.60 8.34
N PRO A 41 17.14 -22.97 9.46
CA PRO A 41 16.35 -22.92 10.68
C PRO A 41 14.97 -22.37 10.35
N GLY A 42 13.94 -23.12 10.74
CA GLY A 42 12.55 -22.69 10.55
C GLY A 42 12.34 -21.32 11.19
N TYR A 43 11.54 -20.48 10.57
CA TYR A 43 11.23 -19.14 11.08
C TYR A 43 10.70 -19.15 12.53
N GLU A 44 10.16 -20.27 12.98
CA GLU A 44 9.66 -20.46 14.34
C GLU A 44 10.78 -20.61 15.40
N GLU A 45 11.96 -21.05 15.02
CA GLU A 45 13.09 -21.20 15.97
C GLU A 45 13.82 -19.89 16.25
N SER A 46 13.71 -18.88 15.41
CA SER A 46 14.34 -17.57 15.62
C SER A 46 13.56 -16.65 16.57
N VAL A 47 12.31 -16.98 16.89
CA VAL A 47 11.53 -16.31 17.94
C VAL A 47 11.81 -17.00 19.28
N GLY A 48 13.07 -17.05 19.67
CA GLY A 48 13.51 -17.62 20.94
C GLY A 48 12.77 -16.94 22.11
N GLN A 49 12.28 -17.75 23.03
CA GLN A 49 11.75 -17.31 24.31
C GLN A 49 12.75 -16.37 24.98
N GLY A 50 12.47 -15.04 24.92
CA GLY A 50 13.29 -14.03 25.55
C GLY A 50 13.82 -12.90 24.66
N ALA A 51 13.45 -12.82 23.39
CA ALA A 51 13.77 -11.65 22.59
C ALA A 51 13.05 -10.41 23.16
N GLN A 52 13.78 -9.59 23.90
CA GLN A 52 13.29 -8.28 24.34
C GLN A 52 13.35 -7.34 23.14
N TYR A 53 12.22 -7.13 22.50
CA TYR A 53 12.08 -6.09 21.49
C TYR A 53 12.08 -4.71 22.16
N PRO A 54 12.74 -3.69 21.57
CA PRO A 54 12.60 -2.32 22.05
C PRO A 54 11.12 -1.92 21.99
N ARG A 55 10.63 -1.22 23.02
CA ARG A 55 9.27 -0.69 23.02
C ARG A 55 9.18 0.47 22.05
N LEU A 56 8.65 0.23 20.85
CA LEU A 56 8.45 1.23 19.82
C LEU A 56 6.99 1.67 19.75
N ASN A 57 6.78 2.93 19.40
CA ASN A 57 5.51 3.46 18.99
C ASN A 57 5.35 3.23 17.49
N VAL A 58 4.52 2.29 17.10
CA VAL A 58 4.26 1.96 15.70
C VAL A 58 3.02 2.70 15.22
N LEU A 59 3.16 3.50 14.17
CA LEU A 59 2.05 4.16 13.50
C LEU A 59 1.65 3.36 12.26
N ILE A 60 0.37 2.99 12.19
CA ILE A 60 -0.21 2.32 11.02
C ILE A 60 -1.07 3.33 10.27
N GLN A 61 -0.75 3.61 9.00
CA GLN A 61 -1.46 4.56 8.12
C GLN A 61 -2.18 3.81 7.00
N VAL A 62 -3.50 3.87 6.98
CA VAL A 62 -4.32 3.12 6.02
C VAL A 62 -5.42 3.97 5.41
N VAL A 63 -5.49 3.98 4.09
CA VAL A 63 -6.59 4.53 3.30
C VAL A 63 -7.31 3.39 2.60
N GLY A 64 -8.63 3.42 2.60
CA GLY A 64 -9.42 2.51 1.80
C GLY A 64 -10.69 2.02 2.48
N SER A 65 -11.12 0.85 2.08
CA SER A 65 -12.33 0.19 2.55
C SER A 65 -12.07 -0.64 3.83
N ARG A 66 -13.13 -1.29 4.32
CA ARG A 66 -13.01 -2.24 5.42
C ARG A 66 -12.02 -3.38 5.11
N GLY A 67 -11.97 -3.82 3.85
CA GLY A 67 -11.05 -4.87 3.40
C GLY A 67 -9.58 -4.45 3.48
N ASP A 68 -9.31 -3.14 3.39
CA ASP A 68 -7.97 -2.59 3.58
C ASP A 68 -7.64 -2.44 5.08
N ALA A 69 -8.55 -1.92 5.88
CA ALA A 69 -8.30 -1.62 7.30
C ALA A 69 -8.23 -2.89 8.19
N GLN A 70 -9.10 -3.88 7.96
CA GLN A 70 -9.25 -5.03 8.84
C GLN A 70 -7.98 -5.89 9.00
N PRO A 71 -7.19 -6.20 7.96
CA PRO A 71 -5.94 -6.93 8.11
C PRO A 71 -4.89 -6.17 8.93
N PHE A 72 -4.86 -4.83 8.82
CA PHE A 72 -3.94 -4.01 9.59
C PHE A 72 -4.35 -3.89 11.06
N ILE A 73 -5.65 -3.98 11.38
CA ILE A 73 -6.13 -4.10 12.77
C ILE A 73 -5.59 -5.39 13.39
N ALA A 74 -5.67 -6.52 12.67
CA ALA A 74 -5.12 -7.78 13.13
C ALA A 74 -3.59 -7.71 13.33
N LEU A 75 -2.87 -7.09 12.41
CA LEU A 75 -1.44 -6.82 12.55
C LEU A 75 -1.14 -5.94 13.78
N GLY A 76 -1.94 -4.88 13.99
CA GLY A 76 -1.79 -3.99 15.14
C GLY A 76 -1.95 -4.73 16.47
N ASN A 77 -2.92 -5.63 16.58
CA ASN A 77 -3.11 -6.45 17.76
C ASN A 77 -1.92 -7.37 18.01
N GLU A 78 -1.36 -7.97 16.97
CA GLU A 78 -0.19 -8.83 17.11
C GLU A 78 1.05 -8.03 17.54
N LEU A 79 1.24 -6.83 17.00
CA LEU A 79 2.29 -5.92 17.44
C LEU A 79 2.12 -5.52 18.91
N GLN A 80 0.90 -5.24 19.37
CA GLN A 80 0.64 -4.98 20.79
C GLN A 80 0.95 -6.20 21.66
N ARG A 81 0.64 -7.41 21.21
CA ARG A 81 0.98 -8.65 21.90
C ARG A 81 2.48 -8.82 22.07
N LEU A 82 3.27 -8.31 21.12
CA LEU A 82 4.73 -8.27 21.17
C LEU A 82 5.28 -7.12 22.03
N GLY A 83 4.43 -6.26 22.60
CA GLY A 83 4.80 -5.19 23.52
C GLY A 83 5.01 -3.82 22.86
N PHE A 84 4.68 -3.65 21.58
CA PHE A 84 4.69 -2.36 20.91
C PHE A 84 3.45 -1.53 21.28
N ARG A 85 3.59 -0.22 21.29
CA ARG A 85 2.45 0.70 21.33
C ARG A 85 2.00 0.99 19.92
N VAL A 86 0.73 0.77 19.59
CA VAL A 86 0.23 0.87 18.22
C VAL A 86 -0.85 1.93 18.11
N ARG A 87 -0.64 2.88 17.20
CA ARG A 87 -1.64 3.85 16.77
C ARG A 87 -2.08 3.53 15.35
N PHE A 88 -3.39 3.57 15.12
CA PHE A 88 -3.99 3.33 13.81
C PHE A 88 -4.61 4.61 13.27
N ALA A 89 -4.04 5.18 12.21
CA ALA A 89 -4.50 6.37 11.53
C ALA A 89 -5.27 5.98 10.26
N THR A 90 -6.55 6.29 10.23
CA THR A 90 -7.45 5.95 9.12
C THR A 90 -8.71 6.82 9.14
N HIS A 91 -9.65 6.56 8.22
CA HIS A 91 -10.94 7.25 8.14
C HIS A 91 -11.79 7.09 9.40
N ASP A 92 -12.54 8.11 9.75
CA ASP A 92 -13.35 8.20 10.98
C ASP A 92 -14.36 7.05 11.14
N VAL A 93 -14.89 6.53 10.02
CA VAL A 93 -15.82 5.40 10.03
C VAL A 93 -15.23 4.12 10.66
N PHE A 94 -13.92 4.03 10.77
CA PHE A 94 -13.23 2.90 11.38
C PHE A 94 -12.82 3.13 12.84
N GLU A 95 -13.15 4.27 13.45
CA GLU A 95 -12.80 4.54 14.85
C GLU A 95 -13.28 3.42 15.79
N LYS A 96 -14.58 3.09 15.70
CA LYS A 96 -15.15 2.07 16.60
C LYS A 96 -14.45 0.72 16.47
N PRO A 97 -14.30 0.08 15.29
CA PRO A 97 -13.61 -1.21 15.18
C PRO A 97 -12.13 -1.16 15.59
N VAL A 98 -11.44 -0.04 15.41
CA VAL A 98 -10.05 0.12 15.84
C VAL A 98 -9.96 0.18 17.36
N ARG A 99 -10.79 1.01 18.01
CA ARG A 99 -10.82 1.12 19.48
C ARG A 99 -11.35 -0.13 20.16
N ASP A 100 -12.35 -0.79 19.59
CA ASP A 100 -12.86 -2.08 20.10
C ASP A 100 -11.77 -3.17 20.08
N ALA A 101 -10.82 -3.07 19.14
CA ALA A 101 -9.65 -3.93 19.08
C ALA A 101 -8.52 -3.53 20.07
N GLY A 102 -8.70 -2.45 20.85
CA GLY A 102 -7.72 -1.98 21.83
C GLY A 102 -6.57 -1.16 21.26
N LEU A 103 -6.66 -0.73 20.00
CA LEU A 103 -5.66 0.12 19.35
C LEU A 103 -5.96 1.60 19.59
N GLU A 104 -4.92 2.45 19.64
CA GLU A 104 -5.10 3.89 19.58
C GLU A 104 -5.59 4.27 18.18
N PHE A 105 -6.59 5.15 18.10
CA PHE A 105 -7.14 5.63 16.85
C PHE A 105 -6.76 7.10 16.62
N TYR A 106 -6.43 7.44 15.36
CA TYR A 106 -6.27 8.82 14.96
C TYR A 106 -7.04 9.10 13.66
N PRO A 107 -7.97 10.08 13.64
CA PRO A 107 -8.74 10.42 12.46
C PRO A 107 -7.87 11.11 11.42
N VAL A 108 -7.98 10.68 10.16
CA VAL A 108 -7.28 11.34 9.06
C VAL A 108 -8.21 12.14 8.15
N GLY A 109 -9.51 12.10 8.42
CA GLY A 109 -10.52 12.68 7.56
C GLY A 109 -10.78 11.86 6.29
N GLY A 110 -11.37 12.53 5.29
CA GLY A 110 -11.77 11.91 4.04
C GLY A 110 -12.95 10.94 4.18
N ASP A 111 -13.73 10.79 3.12
CA ASP A 111 -14.86 9.87 3.06
C ASP A 111 -14.51 8.65 2.20
N PRO A 112 -14.32 7.44 2.78
CA PRO A 112 -14.00 6.23 2.04
C PRO A 112 -15.12 5.81 1.10
N ILE A 113 -16.39 6.12 1.40
CA ILE A 113 -17.51 5.79 0.51
C ILE A 113 -17.45 6.66 -0.75
N ALA A 114 -17.20 7.96 -0.60
CA ALA A 114 -17.03 8.86 -1.73
C ALA A 114 -15.76 8.51 -2.55
N LEU A 115 -14.69 8.07 -1.90
CA LEU A 115 -13.48 7.60 -2.56
C LEU A 115 -13.75 6.34 -3.40
N MET A 116 -14.42 5.34 -2.82
CA MET A 116 -14.78 4.10 -3.51
C MET A 116 -15.75 4.34 -4.66
N ALA A 117 -16.78 5.19 -4.46
CA ALA A 117 -17.73 5.56 -5.51
C ALA A 117 -17.01 6.22 -6.70
N TYR A 118 -16.03 7.09 -6.44
CA TYR A 118 -15.21 7.70 -7.47
C TYR A 118 -14.37 6.67 -8.22
N MET A 119 -13.74 5.72 -7.54
CA MET A 119 -12.94 4.65 -8.16
C MET A 119 -13.80 3.74 -9.03
N VAL A 120 -15.01 3.38 -8.59
CA VAL A 120 -15.95 2.59 -9.38
C VAL A 120 -16.41 3.35 -10.62
N LYS A 121 -16.69 4.66 -10.51
CA LYS A 121 -17.07 5.52 -11.64
C LYS A 121 -15.93 5.69 -12.64
N ASN A 122 -14.71 5.76 -12.16
CA ASN A 122 -13.48 5.96 -12.94
C ASN A 122 -12.51 4.77 -12.78
N PRO A 123 -12.85 3.60 -13.34
CA PRO A 123 -11.98 2.45 -13.23
C PRO A 123 -10.66 2.71 -13.97
N GLY A 124 -9.55 2.63 -13.22
CA GLY A 124 -8.21 2.97 -13.69
C GLY A 124 -7.69 4.31 -13.19
N LEU A 125 -6.45 4.65 -13.56
CA LEU A 125 -5.74 5.84 -13.06
C LEU A 125 -6.13 7.15 -13.77
N ILE A 126 -6.76 7.07 -14.96
CA ILE A 126 -7.13 8.25 -15.74
C ILE A 126 -8.63 8.52 -15.59
N PRO A 127 -9.04 9.67 -15.00
CA PRO A 127 -10.44 10.04 -14.88
C PRO A 127 -11.12 10.21 -16.25
N LYS A 128 -12.40 9.90 -16.32
CA LYS A 128 -13.21 10.20 -17.51
C LYS A 128 -13.35 11.71 -17.70
N PHE A 129 -13.47 12.14 -18.95
CA PHE A 129 -13.56 13.56 -19.32
C PHE A 129 -14.77 14.27 -18.67
N GLU A 130 -15.84 13.54 -18.39
CA GLU A 130 -17.02 14.04 -17.67
C GLU A 130 -16.71 14.41 -16.21
N SER A 131 -15.90 13.60 -15.52
CA SER A 131 -15.45 13.86 -14.14
C SER A 131 -14.52 15.08 -14.06
N LEU A 132 -13.73 15.34 -15.12
CA LEU A 132 -12.91 16.55 -15.24
C LEU A 132 -13.76 17.83 -15.28
N ARG A 133 -14.89 17.80 -15.99
CA ARG A 133 -15.80 18.96 -16.13
C ARG A 133 -16.67 19.21 -14.90
N ALA A 134 -16.99 18.19 -14.13
CA ALA A 134 -17.93 18.28 -13.00
C ALA A 134 -17.35 18.87 -11.71
N GLY A 135 -16.09 19.34 -11.72
CA GLY A 135 -15.43 19.86 -10.51
C GLY A 135 -15.05 18.77 -9.49
N GLU A 136 -15.28 17.50 -9.81
CA GLU A 136 -14.98 16.36 -8.92
C GLU A 136 -13.51 16.28 -8.54
N ILE A 137 -12.61 16.77 -9.40
CA ILE A 137 -11.17 16.78 -9.14
C ILE A 137 -10.84 17.73 -8.00
N ARG A 138 -11.46 18.90 -7.94
CA ARG A 138 -11.21 19.86 -6.86
C ARG A 138 -11.61 19.29 -5.51
N GLN A 139 -12.82 18.73 -5.41
CA GLN A 139 -13.28 18.07 -4.18
C GLN A 139 -12.35 16.93 -3.75
N LYS A 140 -11.83 16.16 -4.73
CA LYS A 140 -10.89 15.08 -4.43
C LYS A 140 -9.54 15.61 -3.94
N ARG A 141 -9.06 16.70 -4.50
CA ARG A 141 -7.83 17.35 -4.01
C ARG A 141 -7.99 17.85 -2.58
N GLU A 142 -9.08 18.55 -2.28
CA GLU A 142 -9.38 19.03 -0.93
C GLU A 142 -9.46 17.86 0.07
N MET A 143 -10.12 16.75 -0.30
CA MET A 143 -10.18 15.55 0.54
C MET A 143 -8.81 14.89 0.73
N VAL A 144 -7.99 14.80 -0.33
CA VAL A 144 -6.63 14.23 -0.22
C VAL A 144 -5.74 15.12 0.64
N GLU A 145 -5.84 16.44 0.50
CA GLU A 145 -5.10 17.41 1.32
C GLU A 145 -5.44 17.23 2.80
N GLU A 146 -6.74 17.15 3.14
CA GLU A 146 -7.20 16.85 4.50
C GLU A 146 -6.58 15.54 5.04
N MET A 147 -6.60 14.48 4.23
CA MET A 147 -6.04 13.19 4.62
C MET A 147 -4.52 13.25 4.82
N LEU A 148 -3.79 13.94 3.94
CA LEU A 148 -2.34 14.10 4.07
C LEU A 148 -1.97 14.86 5.35
N GLU A 149 -2.73 15.91 5.69
CA GLU A 149 -2.57 16.67 6.94
C GLU A 149 -2.90 15.79 8.16
N GLY A 150 -3.99 15.04 8.09
CA GLY A 150 -4.37 14.07 9.12
C GLY A 150 -3.28 13.03 9.38
N PHE A 151 -2.69 12.46 8.34
CA PHE A 151 -1.58 11.52 8.45
C PHE A 151 -0.33 12.16 9.07
N TRP A 152 0.01 13.38 8.67
CA TRP A 152 1.11 14.11 9.29
C TRP A 152 0.89 14.30 10.79
N HIS A 153 -0.29 14.78 11.19
CA HIS A 153 -0.64 14.99 12.58
C HIS A 153 -0.67 13.69 13.38
N SER A 154 -1.05 12.57 12.79
CA SER A 154 -1.08 11.26 13.47
C SER A 154 0.29 10.82 13.96
N CYS A 155 1.37 11.34 13.37
CA CYS A 155 2.74 10.98 13.71
C CYS A 155 3.17 11.47 15.11
N PHE A 156 2.62 12.59 15.58
CA PHE A 156 3.13 13.23 16.80
C PHE A 156 2.07 13.93 17.67
N ARG A 157 0.84 14.12 17.19
CA ARG A 157 -0.21 14.71 18.05
C ARG A 157 -0.72 13.70 19.07
N PRO A 158 -1.17 14.16 20.25
CA PRO A 158 -1.83 13.30 21.23
C PRO A 158 -3.05 12.57 20.64
N ASP A 159 -3.42 11.46 21.26
CA ASP A 159 -4.70 10.79 20.94
C ASP A 159 -5.87 11.75 21.21
N PRO A 160 -6.80 11.94 20.26
CA PRO A 160 -7.87 12.93 20.41
C PRO A 160 -8.84 12.68 21.57
N VAL A 161 -8.90 11.45 22.09
CA VAL A 161 -9.82 11.06 23.16
C VAL A 161 -9.11 10.96 24.52
N THR A 162 -7.93 10.33 24.53
CA THR A 162 -7.19 10.05 25.77
C THR A 162 -6.17 11.12 26.11
N GLU A 163 -5.88 12.03 25.17
CA GLU A 163 -4.86 13.08 25.26
C GLU A 163 -3.44 12.57 25.56
N VAL A 164 -3.23 11.26 25.43
CA VAL A 164 -1.91 10.64 25.65
C VAL A 164 -0.96 11.04 24.53
N PRO A 165 0.21 11.63 24.85
CA PRO A 165 1.21 12.01 23.86
C PRO A 165 1.69 10.79 23.04
N PHE A 166 1.97 11.03 21.76
CA PHE A 166 2.49 10.00 20.86
C PHE A 166 3.53 10.61 19.93
N VAL A 167 4.60 9.87 19.68
CA VAL A 167 5.55 10.15 18.59
C VAL A 167 5.88 8.82 17.95
N ALA A 168 5.76 8.74 16.63
CA ALA A 168 6.03 7.52 15.88
C ALA A 168 7.54 7.21 15.84
N ASP A 169 7.90 5.96 16.15
CA ASP A 169 9.25 5.42 15.98
C ASP A 169 9.38 4.60 14.68
N ALA A 170 8.25 4.12 14.15
CA ALA A 170 8.18 3.42 12.87
C ALA A 170 6.80 3.62 12.24
N ILE A 171 6.73 3.62 10.91
CA ILE A 171 5.49 3.76 10.15
C ILE A 171 5.26 2.50 9.33
N ILE A 172 4.05 1.92 9.43
CA ILE A 172 3.53 0.90 8.52
C ILE A 172 2.42 1.56 7.72
N ALA A 173 2.46 1.46 6.40
CA ALA A 173 1.49 2.16 5.56
C ALA A 173 1.07 1.32 4.35
N ASN A 174 -0.19 1.50 3.93
CA ASN A 174 -0.59 1.01 2.62
C ASN A 174 -0.27 2.06 1.52
N PRO A 175 0.01 1.65 0.26
CA PRO A 175 0.35 2.57 -0.81
C PRO A 175 -0.63 3.74 -1.00
N PRO A 176 -1.97 3.55 -0.89
CA PRO A 176 -2.93 4.64 -1.07
C PRO A 176 -2.87 5.75 -0.01
N SER A 177 -2.15 5.58 1.11
CA SER A 177 -2.00 6.64 2.11
C SER A 177 -1.19 7.84 1.59
N PHE A 178 -0.27 7.60 0.66
CA PHE A 178 0.62 8.57 -0.01
C PHE A 178 1.49 9.44 0.92
N ALA A 179 1.06 9.71 2.15
CA ALA A 179 1.75 10.57 3.10
C ALA A 179 3.00 9.94 3.72
N HIS A 180 3.10 8.62 3.75
CA HIS A 180 4.04 7.85 4.55
C HIS A 180 5.52 8.24 4.35
N VAL A 181 5.94 8.48 3.10
CA VAL A 181 7.32 8.91 2.81
C VAL A 181 7.58 10.31 3.35
N HIS A 182 6.62 11.23 3.14
CA HIS A 182 6.70 12.61 3.61
C HIS A 182 6.62 12.72 5.14
N CYS A 183 5.94 11.79 5.80
CA CYS A 183 5.90 11.70 7.26
C CYS A 183 7.23 11.15 7.82
N ALA A 184 7.74 10.08 7.22
CA ALA A 184 8.91 9.39 7.74
C ALA A 184 10.21 10.16 7.55
N GLN A 185 10.37 10.84 6.42
CA GLN A 185 11.60 11.54 6.09
C GLN A 185 11.96 12.64 7.09
N PRO A 186 11.07 13.58 7.49
CA PRO A 186 11.37 14.58 8.51
C PRO A 186 11.60 14.00 9.89
N LEU A 187 10.92 12.89 10.23
CA LEU A 187 11.04 12.23 11.52
C LEU A 187 12.26 11.30 11.62
N GLY A 188 12.88 10.96 10.49
CA GLY A 188 14.00 10.02 10.43
C GLY A 188 13.63 8.60 10.85
N VAL A 189 12.37 8.17 10.64
CA VAL A 189 11.87 6.86 11.05
C VAL A 189 11.71 5.91 9.86
N PRO A 190 11.82 4.58 10.09
CA PRO A 190 11.63 3.59 9.03
C PRO A 190 10.17 3.52 8.57
N VAL A 191 9.98 3.22 7.28
CA VAL A 191 8.66 2.96 6.66
C VAL A 191 8.61 1.53 6.15
N HIS A 192 7.53 0.84 6.48
CA HIS A 192 7.18 -0.48 5.97
C HIS A 192 5.92 -0.38 5.12
N ILE A 193 6.04 -0.61 3.81
CA ILE A 193 4.91 -0.62 2.91
C ILE A 193 4.30 -2.02 2.88
N MET A 194 3.02 -2.10 3.22
CA MET A 194 2.25 -3.34 3.20
C MET A 194 0.94 -3.11 2.46
N PHE A 195 0.49 -4.10 1.70
CA PHE A 195 -0.76 -3.98 0.97
C PHE A 195 -1.52 -5.30 0.93
N THR A 196 -2.84 -5.20 1.02
CA THR A 196 -3.76 -6.34 0.94
C THR A 196 -4.08 -6.74 -0.50
N MET A 197 -3.66 -5.92 -1.47
CA MET A 197 -3.79 -6.14 -2.90
C MET A 197 -2.42 -6.47 -3.51
N PRO A 198 -2.32 -7.39 -4.48
CA PRO A 198 -1.07 -7.69 -5.17
C PRO A 198 -0.52 -6.44 -5.86
N TRP A 199 0.70 -6.03 -5.49
CA TRP A 199 1.36 -4.85 -6.06
C TRP A 199 2.71 -5.17 -6.70
N THR A 200 3.31 -6.30 -6.35
CA THR A 200 4.57 -6.76 -6.95
C THR A 200 4.32 -7.28 -8.36
N SER A 201 5.16 -6.87 -9.30
CA SER A 201 5.05 -7.25 -10.71
C SER A 201 5.08 -8.78 -10.89
N THR A 202 4.09 -9.31 -11.62
CA THR A 202 3.98 -10.72 -11.95
C THR A 202 3.46 -10.91 -13.38
N SER A 203 3.79 -12.03 -13.99
CA SER A 203 3.25 -12.45 -15.28
C SER A 203 1.95 -13.27 -15.16
N ALA A 204 1.57 -13.68 -13.94
CA ALA A 204 0.42 -14.55 -13.70
C ALA A 204 -0.93 -13.85 -13.92
N PHE A 205 -1.02 -12.56 -13.55
CA PHE A 205 -2.23 -11.73 -13.71
C PHE A 205 -1.85 -10.26 -13.91
N PRO A 206 -2.75 -9.45 -14.52
CA PRO A 206 -2.50 -8.03 -14.70
C PRO A 206 -2.60 -7.25 -13.38
N HIS A 207 -1.98 -6.08 -13.34
CA HIS A 207 -2.14 -5.16 -12.21
C HIS A 207 -3.64 -4.83 -11.99
N PRO A 208 -4.16 -4.87 -10.76
CA PRO A 208 -5.58 -4.65 -10.47
C PRO A 208 -6.15 -3.33 -11.01
N LEU A 209 -5.34 -2.28 -11.10
CA LEU A 209 -5.74 -0.98 -11.67
C LEU A 209 -5.54 -0.87 -13.18
N ALA A 210 -4.96 -1.88 -13.82
CA ALA A 210 -4.78 -1.91 -15.26
C ALA A 210 -5.97 -2.59 -15.92
N ASN A 211 -6.83 -1.82 -16.58
CA ASN A 211 -7.93 -2.37 -17.37
C ASN A 211 -7.39 -2.85 -18.74
N LEU A 212 -6.87 -4.08 -18.78
CA LEU A 212 -6.37 -4.68 -20.02
C LEU A 212 -7.50 -5.33 -20.81
N SER A 213 -7.65 -4.95 -22.09
CA SER A 213 -8.45 -5.71 -23.04
C SER A 213 -7.52 -6.63 -23.83
N ASN A 214 -7.59 -7.94 -23.58
CA ASN A 214 -6.82 -8.95 -24.30
C ASN A 214 -7.40 -9.15 -25.68
N ASN A 215 -6.68 -8.73 -26.74
CA ASN A 215 -7.10 -9.02 -28.10
C ASN A 215 -6.05 -9.74 -28.96
N SER A 216 -4.76 -9.78 -28.60
CA SER A 216 -3.74 -10.56 -29.33
C SER A 216 -2.37 -10.34 -28.70
N GLY A 217 -1.66 -11.39 -28.39
CA GLY A 217 -0.31 -11.33 -27.82
C GLY A 217 -0.09 -12.26 -26.63
N SER A 218 1.12 -12.33 -26.12
CA SER A 218 1.44 -13.09 -24.92
C SER A 218 0.80 -12.45 -23.69
N GLN A 219 -0.22 -13.10 -23.12
CA GLN A 219 -0.92 -12.64 -21.92
C GLN A 219 0.05 -12.42 -20.74
N SER A 220 1.03 -13.28 -20.60
CA SER A 220 2.07 -13.18 -19.57
C SER A 220 2.87 -11.88 -19.69
N MET A 221 3.27 -11.47 -20.88
CA MET A 221 3.99 -10.21 -21.12
C MET A 221 3.08 -9.00 -20.87
N ALA A 222 1.82 -9.07 -21.28
CA ALA A 222 0.84 -8.02 -21.05
C ALA A 222 0.57 -7.82 -19.55
N ASN A 223 0.44 -8.93 -18.81
CA ASN A 223 0.28 -8.89 -17.36
C ASN A 223 1.46 -8.17 -16.69
N TYR A 224 2.68 -8.59 -17.00
CA TYR A 224 3.89 -7.99 -16.43
C TYR A 224 4.01 -6.49 -16.77
N ALA A 225 3.82 -6.12 -18.05
CA ALA A 225 3.90 -4.74 -18.51
C ALA A 225 2.85 -3.82 -17.85
N SER A 226 1.71 -4.38 -17.42
CA SER A 226 0.65 -3.61 -16.76
C SER A 226 1.12 -2.95 -15.47
N TYR A 227 1.99 -3.58 -14.71
CA TYR A 227 2.56 -3.03 -13.48
C TYR A 227 3.42 -1.80 -13.76
N ALA A 228 4.31 -1.89 -14.74
CA ALA A 228 5.17 -0.76 -15.13
C ALA A 228 4.35 0.44 -15.64
N ILE A 229 3.26 0.19 -16.37
CA ILE A 229 2.36 1.24 -16.85
C ILE A 229 1.64 1.92 -15.68
N VAL A 230 1.12 1.15 -14.73
CA VAL A 230 0.44 1.69 -13.55
C VAL A 230 1.42 2.53 -12.72
N GLU A 231 2.62 2.02 -12.49
CA GLU A 231 3.68 2.74 -11.77
C GLU A 231 4.04 4.06 -12.47
N TYR A 232 4.30 4.02 -13.78
CA TYR A 232 4.59 5.22 -14.56
C TYR A 232 3.47 6.27 -14.48
N LEU A 233 2.20 5.87 -14.59
CA LEU A 233 1.06 6.78 -14.49
C LEU A 233 0.92 7.36 -13.07
N THR A 234 1.21 6.57 -12.05
CA THR A 234 1.21 7.04 -10.67
C THR A 234 2.28 8.13 -10.47
N TRP A 235 3.50 7.89 -10.95
CA TRP A 235 4.58 8.90 -10.91
C TRP A 235 4.26 10.17 -11.68
N GLN A 236 3.62 10.07 -12.85
CA GLN A 236 3.17 11.25 -13.59
C GLN A 236 2.14 12.07 -12.81
N GLY A 237 1.23 11.41 -12.09
CA GLY A 237 0.26 12.07 -11.21
C GLY A 237 0.93 12.87 -10.08
N TYR A 238 2.02 12.36 -9.53
CA TYR A 238 2.84 13.09 -8.54
C TYR A 238 3.54 14.32 -9.12
N ALA A 239 4.16 14.18 -10.31
CA ALA A 239 4.87 15.30 -10.95
C ALA A 239 3.95 16.48 -11.29
N PHE A 240 2.68 16.25 -11.61
CA PHE A 240 1.69 17.31 -11.84
C PHE A 240 1.31 18.07 -10.55
N ASN A 241 1.48 17.47 -9.37
CA ASN A 241 1.17 18.13 -8.10
C ASN A 241 2.32 19.02 -7.58
N ASP A 242 3.58 18.71 -7.90
CA ASP A 242 4.73 19.53 -7.50
C ASP A 242 4.87 20.85 -8.28
N GLY A 243 4.24 20.97 -9.45
CA GLY A 243 4.22 22.19 -10.25
C GLY A 243 3.21 23.27 -9.83
N ALA A 244 2.44 23.03 -8.76
CA ALA A 244 1.39 23.92 -8.24
C ALA A 244 1.73 24.55 -6.88
N ARG A 245 3.03 24.70 -6.57
CA ARG A 245 3.53 25.49 -5.43
C ARG A 245 4.01 26.86 -5.88
#